data_c5fdbc8adbb0972d9b8a11e9ef432b18
#
_entry.id   c5fdbc8adbb0972d9b8a11e9ef432b18
#
_cell.length_a   1.000
_cell.length_b   1.000
_cell.length_c   1.000
_cell.angle_alpha   90.00
_cell.angle_beta   90.00
_cell.angle_gamma   90.00
#
_symmetry.space_group_name_H-M   'P 1'
#
loop_
_entity.id
_entity.type
_entity.pdbx_description
1 polymer ?
#
loop_
_entity_poly.entity_id
_entity_poly.type
_entity_poly.pdbx_seq_one_letter_code
_entity_poly.pdbx_strand_id
1 'polypeptide(L)' 'AILTNIKMIHAKAFLINTDMNLDEISIAIGYNSVDHFIRTFTRLNGVTPGKYRKHYSKI' A
#
# COMPACT_ATOMS: atom_id res chain seq x y z
N ALA A 1 4.53 -7.73 -12.66
CA ALA A 1 4.31 -9.11 -12.75
C ALA A 1 3.84 -9.69 -11.42
N ILE A 2 4.10 -10.99 -11.18
CA ILE A 2 3.58 -11.69 -10.00
C ILE A 2 3.98 -11.02 -8.70
N LEU A 3 5.24 -10.61 -8.57
CA LEU A 3 5.73 -10.00 -7.33
C LEU A 3 5.02 -8.68 -7.02
N THR A 4 4.72 -7.89 -8.03
CA THR A 4 4.01 -6.63 -7.82
C THR A 4 2.59 -6.87 -7.31
N ASN A 5 1.91 -7.86 -7.85
CA ASN A 5 0.57 -8.21 -7.40
C ASN A 5 0.58 -8.67 -5.94
N ILE A 6 1.56 -9.49 -5.56
CA ILE A 6 1.70 -9.95 -4.19
C ILE A 6 1.96 -8.77 -3.26
N LYS A 7 2.85 -7.86 -3.65
CA LYS A 7 3.13 -6.66 -2.87
C LYS A 7 1.88 -5.83 -2.64
N MET A 8 1.05 -5.69 -3.66
CA MET A 8 -0.19 -4.93 -3.53
C MET A 8 -1.19 -5.61 -2.60
N ILE A 9 -1.26 -6.92 -2.62
CA ILE A 9 -2.12 -7.66 -1.69
C ILE A 9 -1.70 -7.39 -0.25
N HIS A 10 -0.41 -7.48 0.03
CA HIS A 10 0.12 -7.18 1.37
C HIS A 10 -0.10 -5.73 1.75
N ALA A 11 0.11 -4.81 0.81
CA ALA A 11 -0.10 -3.38 1.08
C ALA A 11 -1.54 -3.10 1.47
N LYS A 12 -2.49 -3.66 0.75
CA LYS A 12 -3.91 -3.48 1.06
C LYS A 12 -4.25 -4.03 2.43
N ALA A 13 -3.71 -5.20 2.77
CA ALA A 13 -3.94 -5.79 4.09
C ALA A 13 -3.41 -4.89 5.20
N PHE A 14 -2.20 -4.38 5.04
CA PHE A 14 -1.62 -3.46 6.04
C PHE A 14 -2.44 -2.18 6.15
N LEU A 15 -2.92 -1.65 5.03
CA LEU A 15 -3.71 -0.42 5.04
C LEU A 15 -5.04 -0.60 5.77
N ILE A 16 -5.67 -1.76 5.61
CA ILE A 16 -7.00 -2.01 6.15
C ILE A 16 -6.94 -2.51 7.59
N ASN A 17 -5.99 -3.38 7.90
CA ASN A 17 -5.99 -4.12 9.17
C ASN A 17 -5.02 -3.58 10.21
N THR A 18 -4.17 -2.62 9.87
CA THR A 18 -3.18 -2.06 10.80
C THR A 18 -3.20 -0.54 10.72
N ASP A 19 -2.53 0.09 11.68
CA ASP A 19 -2.33 1.53 11.67
C ASP A 19 -0.93 1.92 11.21
N MET A 20 -0.21 1.00 10.54
CA MET A 20 1.12 1.28 10.00
C MET A 20 1.05 2.48 9.07
N ASN A 21 2.04 3.36 9.15
CA ASN A 21 2.10 4.47 8.22
C ASN A 21 2.64 4.01 6.86
N LEU A 22 2.56 4.89 5.86
CA LEU A 22 2.94 4.51 4.49
C LEU A 22 4.42 4.17 4.38
N ASP A 23 5.29 4.87 5.14
CA ASP A 23 6.71 4.53 5.16
C ASP A 23 6.95 3.12 5.64
N GLU A 24 6.32 2.75 6.73
CA GLU A 24 6.45 1.41 7.30
C GLU A 24 5.96 0.35 6.33
N ILE A 25 4.82 0.60 5.70
CA ILE A 25 4.26 -0.34 4.74
C ILE A 25 5.18 -0.51 3.54
N SER A 26 5.70 0.59 2.99
CA SER A 26 6.57 0.52 1.83
C SER A 26 7.82 -0.30 2.11
N ILE A 27 8.41 -0.12 3.28
CA ILE A 27 9.58 -0.89 3.67
C ILE A 27 9.22 -2.37 3.86
N ALA A 28 8.12 -2.63 4.52
CA ALA A 28 7.69 -4.00 4.82
C ALA A 28 7.46 -4.83 3.55
N ILE A 29 6.99 -4.21 2.48
CA ILE A 29 6.71 -4.91 1.24
C ILE A 29 7.85 -4.82 0.22
N GLY A 30 8.96 -4.16 0.59
CA GLY A 30 10.18 -4.21 -0.20
C GLY A 30 10.42 -3.07 -1.17
N TYR A 31 9.76 -1.93 -0.98
CA TYR A 31 10.06 -0.73 -1.77
C TYR A 31 11.17 0.08 -1.12
N ASN A 32 12.00 0.73 -1.94
CA ASN A 32 13.09 1.56 -1.45
C ASN A 32 12.63 2.95 -0.99
N SER A 33 11.51 3.41 -1.48
CA SER A 33 10.98 4.71 -1.08
C SER A 33 9.47 4.67 -1.03
N VAL A 34 8.90 5.51 -0.16
CA VAL A 34 7.45 5.63 -0.05
C VAL A 34 6.85 6.25 -1.32
N ASP A 35 7.59 7.14 -1.99
CA ASP A 35 7.11 7.74 -3.23
C ASP A 35 6.88 6.69 -4.30
N HIS A 36 7.81 5.77 -4.44
CA HIS A 36 7.68 4.69 -5.42
C HIS A 36 6.47 3.81 -5.09
N PHE A 37 6.29 3.51 -3.83
CA PHE A 37 5.14 2.74 -3.38
C PHE A 37 3.83 3.46 -3.72
N ILE A 38 3.72 4.73 -3.37
CA ILE A 38 2.51 5.50 -3.61
C ILE A 38 2.18 5.56 -5.10
N ARG A 39 3.17 5.82 -5.94
CA ARG A 39 2.97 5.88 -7.39
C ARG A 39 2.49 4.55 -7.95
N THR A 40 3.14 3.47 -7.55
CA THR A 40 2.79 2.14 -8.03
C THR A 40 1.39 1.76 -7.58
N PHE A 41 1.10 1.99 -6.31
CA PHE A 41 -0.22 1.68 -5.76
C PHE A 41 -1.31 2.46 -6.50
N THR A 42 -1.09 3.76 -6.68
CA THR A 42 -2.08 4.62 -7.34
C THR A 42 -2.32 4.19 -8.78
N ARG A 43 -1.24 3.84 -9.49
CA ARG A 43 -1.37 3.41 -10.87
C ARG A 43 -2.15 2.12 -11.00
N LEU A 44 -1.93 1.18 -10.10
CA LEU A 44 -2.56 -0.13 -10.17
C LEU A 44 -3.97 -0.16 -9.61
N ASN A 45 -4.26 0.70 -8.65
CA ASN A 45 -5.54 0.66 -7.93
C ASN A 45 -6.44 1.87 -8.20
N GLY A 46 -5.93 2.88 -8.88
CA GLY A 46 -6.73 4.06 -9.23
C GLY A 46 -6.95 5.05 -8.09
N VAL A 47 -6.46 4.77 -6.89
CA VAL A 47 -6.54 5.68 -5.74
C VAL A 47 -5.24 5.59 -4.96
N THR A 48 -4.93 6.65 -4.21
CA THR A 48 -3.73 6.65 -3.36
C THR A 48 -3.91 5.69 -2.18
N PRO A 49 -2.79 5.20 -1.61
CA PRO A 49 -2.88 4.35 -0.43
C PRO A 49 -3.61 5.03 0.74
N GLY A 50 -3.39 6.33 0.91
CA GLY A 50 -4.08 7.07 1.97
C GLY A 50 -5.59 7.10 1.79
N LYS A 51 -6.03 7.33 0.55
CA LYS A 51 -7.46 7.30 0.24
C LYS A 51 -8.04 5.90 0.39
N TYR A 52 -7.29 4.90 -0.03
CA TYR A 52 -7.72 3.52 0.10
C TYR A 52 -7.96 3.17 1.57
N ARG A 53 -7.03 3.54 2.44
CA ARG A 53 -7.19 3.32 3.88
C ARG A 53 -8.42 4.03 4.41
N LYS A 54 -8.60 5.28 4.02
CA LYS A 54 -9.73 6.07 4.50
C LYS A 54 -11.06 5.44 4.15
N HIS A 55 -11.16 4.82 2.97
CA HIS A 55 -12.40 4.21 2.52
C HIS A 55 -12.66 2.83 3.12
N TYR A 56 -11.61 2.05 3.32
CA TYR A 56 -11.76 0.63 3.63
C TYR A 56 -11.21 0.20 4.98
N SER A 57 -10.62 1.12 5.74
CA SER A 57 -10.02 0.78 7.02
C SER A 57 -11.06 0.22 7.99
N LYS A 58 -10.67 -0.83 8.70
CA LYS A 58 -11.48 -1.42 9.77
C LYS A 58 -11.13 -0.87 11.14
N ILE A 59 -10.14 0.00 11.20
CA ILE A 59 -9.65 0.55 12.47
C ILE A 59 -10.23 1.93 12.70
#